data_f94570587a3ec426a40f3cf8cf5a2492
#
_entry.id   f94570587a3ec426a40f3cf8cf5a2492
#
_cell.length_a   1.000
_cell.length_b   1.000
_cell.length_c   1.000
_cell.angle_alpha   90.00
_cell.angle_beta   90.00
_cell.angle_gamma   90.00
#
_symmetry.space_group_name_H-M   'P 1'
#
loop_
_entity.id
_entity.type
_entity.pdbx_description
1 polymer ?
#
loop_
_entity_poly.entity_id
_entity_poly.type
_entity_poly.pdbx_seq_one_letter_code
_entity_poly.pdbx_strand_id
1 'polypeptide(L)'
;MEVNKPLPLISIIVPIYNIAEYASECIQSLINQTYKNIEIILVDDGSTDHSPAICDEFAEQDERIKVIHKRNGGLSDARNAGLDVATGEYIGFVDGDDWVDEDMYETLYHLIYEHQADISICTHYTELPNRTKVKYKSKKTKIFSSQKAIATLIEDKIIQNYIWEKL
;
A
#
# COMPACT_ATOMS: atom_id res chain seq x y z
N MET A 1 -4.95 30.74 1.67
CA MET A 1 -3.97 30.00 0.83
C MET A 1 -2.70 29.88 1.65
N GLU A 2 -2.52 28.80 2.37
CA GLU A 2 -1.24 28.49 3.01
C GLU A 2 -0.29 27.98 1.93
N VAL A 3 0.63 28.86 1.58
CA VAL A 3 1.64 28.66 0.53
C VAL A 3 2.73 27.75 1.11
N ASN A 4 2.96 26.61 0.47
CA ASN A 4 4.18 25.79 0.57
C ASN A 4 4.47 25.01 1.87
N LYS A 5 3.54 24.25 2.41
CA LYS A 5 3.98 23.07 3.17
C LYS A 5 4.36 21.99 2.15
N PRO A 6 5.59 21.44 2.18
CA PRO A 6 5.91 20.30 1.31
C PRO A 6 4.93 19.16 1.60
N LEU A 7 4.58 18.41 0.55
CA LEU A 7 3.75 17.22 0.72
C LEU A 7 4.40 16.28 1.72
N PRO A 8 3.66 15.70 2.68
CA PRO A 8 4.23 14.77 3.66
C PRO A 8 4.76 13.51 2.99
N LEU A 9 5.76 12.89 3.59
CA LEU A 9 6.28 11.61 3.12
C LEU A 9 5.29 10.50 3.47
N ILE A 10 5.04 9.60 2.52
CA ILE A 10 4.28 8.37 2.71
C ILE A 10 5.22 7.19 2.62
N SER A 11 5.30 6.36 3.66
CA SER A 11 6.02 5.08 3.62
C SER A 11 5.08 3.98 3.16
N ILE A 12 5.41 3.31 2.07
CA ILE A 12 4.63 2.21 1.50
C ILE A 12 5.35 0.90 1.80
N ILE A 13 4.76 0.06 2.64
CA ILE A 13 5.33 -1.22 3.06
C ILE A 13 4.76 -2.34 2.21
N VAL A 14 5.65 -3.10 1.59
CA VAL A 14 5.30 -4.20 0.68
C VAL A 14 5.95 -5.48 1.16
N PRO A 15 5.21 -6.38 1.82
CA PRO A 15 5.70 -7.70 2.17
C PRO A 15 5.84 -8.57 0.92
N ILE A 16 6.98 -9.24 0.79
CA ILE A 16 7.35 -10.10 -0.35
C ILE A 16 7.67 -11.49 0.18
N TYR A 17 7.02 -12.53 -0.35
CA TYR A 17 7.36 -13.92 -0.05
C TYR A 17 6.96 -14.87 -1.18
N ASN A 18 7.95 -15.35 -1.95
CA ASN A 18 7.76 -16.30 -3.06
C ASN A 18 6.70 -15.86 -4.08
N ILE A 19 6.81 -14.62 -4.56
CA ILE A 19 5.86 -13.98 -5.50
C ILE A 19 6.57 -13.38 -6.72
N ALA A 20 7.65 -13.98 -7.17
CA ALA A 20 8.46 -13.48 -8.29
C ALA A 20 7.65 -13.18 -9.57
N GLU A 21 6.53 -13.88 -9.77
CA GLU A 21 5.64 -13.67 -10.92
C GLU A 21 4.93 -12.31 -10.88
N TYR A 22 4.65 -11.79 -9.68
CA TYR A 22 3.84 -10.57 -9.46
C TYR A 22 4.65 -9.37 -8.98
N ALA A 23 5.76 -9.62 -8.28
CA ALA A 23 6.55 -8.58 -7.60
C ALA A 23 6.92 -7.39 -8.51
N SER A 24 7.31 -7.66 -9.76
CA SER A 24 7.69 -6.60 -10.70
C SER A 24 6.52 -5.68 -11.06
N GLU A 25 5.31 -6.21 -11.25
CA GLU A 25 4.12 -5.42 -11.55
C GLU A 25 3.70 -4.57 -10.34
N CYS A 26 3.72 -5.16 -9.16
CA CYS A 26 3.48 -4.45 -7.91
C CYS A 26 4.43 -3.26 -7.75
N ILE A 27 5.74 -3.50 -7.77
CA ILE A 27 6.76 -2.46 -7.54
C ILE A 27 6.65 -1.37 -8.61
N GLN A 28 6.47 -1.73 -9.89
CA GLN A 28 6.33 -0.76 -10.96
C GLN A 28 5.09 0.14 -10.78
N SER A 29 3.99 -0.40 -10.27
CA SER A 29 2.78 0.38 -10.00
C SER A 29 2.99 1.44 -8.90
N LEU A 30 3.86 1.15 -7.93
CA LEU A 30 4.25 2.07 -6.88
C LEU A 30 5.23 3.15 -7.37
N ILE A 31 6.19 2.79 -8.21
CA ILE A 31 7.11 3.74 -8.84
C ILE A 31 6.35 4.79 -9.66
N ASN A 32 5.29 4.36 -10.34
CA ASN A 32 4.48 5.19 -11.23
C ASN A 32 3.50 6.12 -10.52
N GLN A 33 3.37 6.06 -9.18
CA GLN A 33 2.44 6.91 -8.45
C GLN A 33 2.59 8.41 -8.80
N THR A 34 1.45 9.11 -8.94
CA THR A 34 1.42 10.58 -9.17
C THR A 34 1.89 11.34 -7.94
N TYR A 35 1.62 10.82 -6.73
CA TYR A 35 2.18 11.33 -5.49
C TYR A 35 3.66 10.98 -5.38
N LYS A 36 4.55 11.97 -5.48
CA LYS A 36 6.01 11.72 -5.64
C LYS A 36 6.77 11.59 -4.32
N ASN A 37 6.28 12.17 -3.22
CA ASN A 37 6.96 12.12 -1.94
C ASN A 37 6.64 10.82 -1.20
N ILE A 38 7.13 9.70 -1.73
CA ILE A 38 6.97 8.35 -1.18
C ILE A 38 8.32 7.71 -0.93
N GLU A 39 8.40 6.81 0.04
CA GLU A 39 9.41 5.77 0.15
C GLU A 39 8.72 4.41 0.04
N ILE A 40 9.33 3.47 -0.65
CA ILE A 40 8.82 2.12 -0.87
C ILE A 40 9.72 1.14 -0.12
N ILE A 41 9.15 0.42 0.84
CA ILE A 41 9.89 -0.50 1.71
C ILE A 41 9.48 -1.92 1.33
N LEU A 42 10.33 -2.58 0.56
CA LEU A 42 10.17 -3.98 0.15
C LEU A 42 10.73 -4.87 1.26
N VAL A 43 9.90 -5.71 1.85
CA VAL A 43 10.32 -6.62 2.92
C VAL A 43 10.26 -8.04 2.42
N ASP A 44 11.40 -8.55 1.95
CA ASP A 44 11.55 -9.97 1.60
C ASP A 44 11.61 -10.82 2.87
N ASP A 45 10.53 -11.57 3.11
CA ASP A 45 10.36 -12.43 4.27
C ASP A 45 10.97 -13.84 4.05
N GLY A 46 12.21 -13.85 3.54
CA GLY A 46 12.96 -15.08 3.34
C GLY A 46 12.49 -15.90 2.15
N SER A 47 12.24 -15.27 1.03
CA SER A 47 11.86 -15.94 -0.22
C SER A 47 12.95 -16.87 -0.71
N THR A 48 12.55 -17.94 -1.38
CA THR A 48 13.44 -18.96 -1.97
C THR A 48 13.38 -19.00 -3.50
N ASP A 49 12.52 -18.19 -4.07
CA ASP A 49 12.38 -17.96 -5.51
C ASP A 49 13.23 -16.75 -5.98
N HIS A 50 12.90 -16.16 -7.11
CA HIS A 50 13.63 -15.00 -7.67
C HIS A 50 13.20 -13.66 -7.07
N SER A 51 12.24 -13.61 -6.15
CA SER A 51 11.72 -12.37 -5.55
C SER A 51 12.79 -11.47 -4.93
N PRO A 52 13.80 -11.99 -4.16
CA PRO A 52 14.84 -11.14 -3.58
C PRO A 52 15.64 -10.37 -4.63
N ALA A 53 16.02 -11.05 -5.73
CA ALA A 53 16.80 -10.43 -6.80
C ALA A 53 15.99 -9.34 -7.52
N ILE A 54 14.68 -9.55 -7.72
CA ILE A 54 13.78 -8.51 -8.28
C ILE A 54 13.75 -7.28 -7.37
N CYS A 55 13.64 -7.45 -6.06
CA CYS A 55 13.65 -6.33 -5.12
C CYS A 55 14.95 -5.51 -5.23
N ASP A 56 16.10 -6.19 -5.27
CA ASP A 56 17.40 -5.54 -5.38
C ASP A 56 17.57 -4.79 -6.71
N GLU A 57 17.16 -5.40 -7.83
CA GLU A 57 17.19 -4.78 -9.15
C GLU A 57 16.38 -3.47 -9.20
N PHE A 58 15.21 -3.41 -8.58
CA PHE A 58 14.42 -2.20 -8.51
C PHE A 58 15.01 -1.16 -7.56
N ALA A 59 15.61 -1.57 -6.45
CA ALA A 59 16.28 -0.66 -5.52
C ALA A 59 17.53 0.01 -6.13
N GLU A 60 18.23 -0.68 -7.04
CA GLU A 60 19.34 -0.07 -7.82
C GLU A 60 18.86 1.00 -8.80
N GLN A 61 17.60 0.95 -9.24
CA GLN A 61 17.04 1.84 -10.26
C GLN A 61 16.28 3.04 -9.68
N ASP A 62 15.76 2.94 -8.44
CA ASP A 62 14.96 4.00 -7.82
C ASP A 62 15.36 4.20 -6.35
N GLU A 63 15.94 5.35 -6.03
CA GLU A 63 16.44 5.70 -4.70
C GLU A 63 15.35 5.77 -3.61
N ARG A 64 14.07 5.82 -4.00
CA ARG A 64 12.94 5.78 -3.08
C ARG A 64 12.68 4.38 -2.52
N ILE A 65 13.29 3.34 -3.10
CA ILE A 65 13.11 1.94 -2.71
C ILE A 65 14.17 1.53 -1.68
N LYS A 66 13.69 0.93 -0.59
CA LYS A 66 14.51 0.29 0.44
C LYS A 66 14.16 -1.19 0.49
N VAL A 67 15.16 -2.06 0.55
CA VAL A 67 14.95 -3.51 0.66
C VAL A 67 15.39 -4.00 2.03
N ILE A 68 14.58 -4.86 2.62
CA ILE A 68 14.90 -5.59 3.85
C ILE A 68 14.81 -7.08 3.54
N HIS A 69 15.94 -7.81 3.62
CA HIS A 69 15.93 -9.25 3.59
C HIS A 69 15.95 -9.79 5.01
N LYS A 70 15.01 -10.64 5.35
CA LYS A 70 14.92 -11.24 6.69
C LYS A 70 14.60 -12.74 6.61
N ARG A 71 14.80 -13.43 7.71
CA ARG A 71 14.31 -14.80 7.85
C ARG A 71 12.79 -14.79 7.91
N ASN A 72 12.16 -15.78 7.25
CA ASN A 72 10.71 -15.91 7.24
C ASN A 72 10.12 -15.90 8.66
N GLY A 73 9.21 -14.97 8.89
CA GLY A 73 8.47 -14.77 10.14
C GLY A 73 6.96 -14.62 9.90
N GLY A 74 6.54 -14.63 8.64
CA GLY A 74 5.15 -14.46 8.22
C GLY A 74 4.75 -13.00 7.97
N LEU A 75 3.60 -12.82 7.36
CA LEU A 75 3.10 -11.55 6.83
C LEU A 75 3.10 -10.40 7.86
N SER A 76 2.64 -10.67 9.09
CA SER A 76 2.59 -9.63 10.14
C SER A 76 3.98 -9.21 10.60
N ASP A 77 4.93 -10.15 10.66
CA ASP A 77 6.30 -9.88 11.02
C ASP A 77 7.04 -9.09 9.92
N ALA A 78 6.77 -9.41 8.65
CA ALA A 78 7.26 -8.63 7.52
C ALA A 78 6.74 -7.19 7.55
N ARG A 79 5.44 -6.98 7.80
CA ARG A 79 4.86 -5.64 7.93
C ARG A 79 5.46 -4.87 9.11
N ASN A 80 5.68 -5.52 10.25
CA ASN A 80 6.33 -4.90 11.40
C ASN A 80 7.77 -4.49 11.09
N ALA A 81 8.54 -5.34 10.40
CA ALA A 81 9.90 -4.99 9.99
C ALA A 81 9.94 -3.76 9.06
N GLY A 82 8.93 -3.62 8.19
CA GLY A 82 8.77 -2.41 7.38
C GLY A 82 8.42 -1.18 8.22
N LEU A 83 7.54 -1.33 9.23
CA LEU A 83 7.18 -0.25 10.16
C LEU A 83 8.38 0.25 10.97
N ASP A 84 9.28 -0.64 11.38
CA ASP A 84 10.46 -0.29 12.18
C ASP A 84 11.43 0.65 11.46
N VAL A 85 11.40 0.67 10.12
CA VAL A 85 12.29 1.52 9.29
C VAL A 85 11.56 2.65 8.56
N ALA A 86 10.24 2.66 8.61
CA ALA A 86 9.41 3.69 7.98
C ALA A 86 9.67 5.06 8.61
N THR A 87 9.81 6.10 7.76
CA THR A 87 10.09 7.47 8.20
C THR A 87 9.00 8.46 7.78
N GLY A 88 8.00 7.99 7.03
CA GLY A 88 6.89 8.82 6.56
C GLY A 88 5.92 9.25 7.66
N GLU A 89 5.27 10.38 7.43
CA GLU A 89 4.18 10.87 8.29
C GLU A 89 2.93 9.97 8.14
N TYR A 90 2.78 9.33 6.97
CA TYR A 90 1.72 8.37 6.69
C TYR A 90 2.30 7.01 6.30
N ILE A 91 1.55 5.98 6.63
CA ILE A 91 1.90 4.59 6.31
C ILE A 91 0.86 4.01 5.34
N GLY A 92 1.31 3.39 4.27
CA GLY A 92 0.51 2.58 3.37
C GLY A 92 0.99 1.14 3.36
N PHE A 93 0.07 0.20 3.10
CA PHE A 93 0.39 -1.20 2.89
C PHE A 93 -0.14 -1.64 1.52
N VAL A 94 0.68 -2.40 0.80
CA VAL A 94 0.30 -3.05 -0.46
C VAL A 94 0.84 -4.47 -0.42
N ASP A 95 -0.01 -5.45 -0.69
CA ASP A 95 0.45 -6.84 -0.79
C ASP A 95 1.24 -7.02 -2.09
N GLY A 96 2.36 -7.72 -2.05
CA GLY A 96 3.32 -7.76 -3.14
C GLY A 96 2.85 -8.51 -4.39
N ASP A 97 1.71 -9.19 -4.32
CA ASP A 97 1.00 -9.84 -5.43
C ASP A 97 -0.16 -8.98 -6.00
N ASP A 98 -0.36 -7.77 -5.42
CA ASP A 98 -1.33 -6.79 -5.89
C ASP A 98 -0.64 -5.64 -6.65
N TRP A 99 -1.41 -4.82 -7.35
CA TRP A 99 -0.97 -3.58 -7.99
C TRP A 99 -1.99 -2.47 -7.76
N VAL A 100 -1.55 -1.22 -7.90
CA VAL A 100 -2.33 -0.03 -7.53
C VAL A 100 -2.48 0.93 -8.72
N ASP A 101 -3.61 1.63 -8.78
CA ASP A 101 -3.81 2.69 -9.79
C ASP A 101 -2.83 3.85 -9.53
N GLU A 102 -2.37 4.52 -10.59
CA GLU A 102 -1.32 5.55 -10.54
C GLU A 102 -1.64 6.74 -9.63
N ASP A 103 -2.91 7.06 -9.42
CA ASP A 103 -3.39 8.18 -8.60
C ASP A 103 -3.88 7.77 -7.22
N MET A 104 -3.67 6.51 -6.81
CA MET A 104 -4.22 5.98 -5.56
C MET A 104 -3.75 6.77 -4.34
N TYR A 105 -2.44 6.92 -4.16
CA TYR A 105 -1.89 7.62 -2.97
C TYR A 105 -2.19 9.12 -2.99
N GLU A 106 -2.22 9.76 -4.15
CA GLU A 106 -2.64 11.15 -4.27
C GLU A 106 -4.10 11.33 -3.84
N THR A 107 -4.99 10.47 -4.32
CA THR A 107 -6.41 10.46 -3.95
C THR A 107 -6.60 10.20 -2.46
N LEU A 108 -5.92 9.20 -1.89
CA LEU A 108 -6.02 8.87 -0.46
C LEU A 108 -5.51 10.01 0.42
N TYR A 109 -4.39 10.64 0.05
CA TYR A 109 -3.86 11.80 0.77
C TYR A 109 -4.82 13.00 0.70
N HIS A 110 -5.40 13.30 -0.46
CA HIS A 110 -6.39 14.37 -0.60
C HIS A 110 -7.59 14.16 0.32
N LEU A 111 -8.08 12.93 0.45
CA LEU A 111 -9.19 12.60 1.36
C LEU A 111 -8.82 12.82 2.83
N ILE A 112 -7.62 12.44 3.24
CA ILE A 112 -7.10 12.70 4.59
C ILE A 112 -7.04 14.19 4.85
N TYR A 113 -6.46 14.95 3.93
CA TYR A 113 -6.26 16.39 4.08
C TYR A 113 -7.58 17.16 4.09
N GLU A 114 -8.48 16.88 3.14
CA GLU A 114 -9.77 17.57 3.00
C GLU A 114 -10.69 17.33 4.20
N HIS A 115 -10.72 16.09 4.70
CA HIS A 115 -11.65 15.69 5.75
C HIS A 115 -11.01 15.63 7.13
N GLN A 116 -9.72 16.01 7.27
CA GLN A 116 -8.95 15.92 8.52
C GLN A 116 -9.08 14.53 9.17
N ALA A 117 -8.96 13.49 8.33
CA ALA A 117 -9.13 12.11 8.73
C ALA A 117 -7.78 11.48 9.12
N ASP A 118 -7.79 10.52 10.03
CA ASP A 118 -6.62 9.76 10.42
C ASP A 118 -6.34 8.60 9.44
N ILE A 119 -7.40 8.10 8.76
CA ILE A 119 -7.33 6.95 7.85
C ILE A 119 -8.16 7.25 6.61
N SER A 120 -7.61 6.97 5.44
CA SER A 120 -8.35 6.91 4.17
C SER A 120 -8.24 5.52 3.55
N ILE A 121 -9.29 5.10 2.88
CA ILE A 121 -9.42 3.75 2.32
C ILE A 121 -10.01 3.86 0.93
N CYS A 122 -9.42 3.17 -0.04
CA CYS A 122 -10.03 2.99 -1.37
C CYS A 122 -10.72 1.63 -1.51
N THR A 123 -11.47 1.46 -2.58
CA THR A 123 -12.03 0.18 -3.00
C THR A 123 -11.02 -0.53 -3.90
N HIS A 124 -11.10 -1.85 -3.96
CA HIS A 124 -10.33 -2.65 -4.89
C HIS A 124 -11.18 -3.12 -6.08
N TYR A 125 -10.52 -3.68 -7.07
CA TYR A 125 -11.14 -4.49 -8.11
C TYR A 125 -10.35 -5.78 -8.27
N THR A 126 -11.00 -6.84 -8.71
CA THR A 126 -10.34 -8.10 -9.04
C THR A 126 -10.18 -8.19 -10.54
N GLU A 127 -8.98 -8.42 -11.01
CA GLU A 127 -8.70 -8.75 -12.41
C GLU A 127 -8.80 -10.27 -12.60
N LEU A 128 -9.68 -10.69 -13.51
CA LEU A 128 -9.83 -12.10 -13.86
C LEU A 128 -8.81 -12.50 -14.94
N PRO A 129 -8.49 -13.81 -15.12
CA PRO A 129 -7.53 -14.28 -16.12
C PRO A 129 -7.82 -13.82 -17.56
N ASN A 130 -9.08 -13.49 -17.89
CA ASN A 130 -9.49 -12.93 -19.18
C ASN A 130 -9.35 -11.40 -19.24
N ARG A 131 -8.67 -10.77 -18.29
CA ARG A 131 -8.52 -9.33 -18.12
C ARG A 131 -9.83 -8.55 -17.90
N THR A 132 -10.90 -9.22 -17.52
CA THR A 132 -12.13 -8.53 -17.11
C THR A 132 -11.97 -8.02 -15.69
N LYS A 133 -12.09 -6.70 -15.50
CA LYS A 133 -12.04 -6.05 -14.18
C LYS A 133 -13.43 -6.04 -13.55
N VAL A 134 -13.58 -6.71 -12.42
CA VAL A 134 -14.79 -6.64 -11.60
C VAL A 134 -14.59 -5.51 -10.58
N LYS A 135 -15.21 -4.36 -10.83
CA LYS A 135 -15.12 -3.20 -9.93
C LYS A 135 -16.16 -3.27 -8.81
N TYR A 136 -15.71 -3.27 -7.58
CA TYR A 136 -16.55 -2.99 -6.42
C TYR A 136 -16.68 -1.47 -6.30
N LYS A 137 -17.66 -0.86 -6.97
CA LYS A 137 -17.80 0.59 -6.99
C LYS A 137 -18.59 1.10 -5.78
N SER A 138 -17.90 1.85 -4.91
CA SER A 138 -18.59 2.97 -4.24
C SER A 138 -18.41 4.23 -5.09
N LYS A 139 -19.52 4.85 -5.52
CA LYS A 139 -19.48 6.12 -6.26
C LYS A 139 -19.44 7.34 -5.34
N LYS A 140 -19.35 7.15 -4.03
CA LYS A 140 -19.45 8.24 -3.04
C LYS A 140 -18.43 8.04 -1.93
N THR A 141 -17.69 9.10 -1.63
CA THR A 141 -16.90 9.19 -0.40
C THR A 141 -17.83 9.07 0.81
N LYS A 142 -17.41 8.28 1.80
CA LYS A 142 -18.12 8.11 3.06
C LYS A 142 -17.17 8.48 4.19
N ILE A 143 -17.64 9.31 5.11
CA ILE A 143 -16.89 9.75 6.27
C ILE A 143 -17.49 9.10 7.51
N PHE A 144 -16.65 8.53 8.35
CA PHE A 144 -17.04 7.85 9.58
C PHE A 144 -16.30 8.44 10.77
N SER A 145 -16.96 8.54 11.93
CA SER A 145 -16.24 8.63 13.19
C SER A 145 -15.56 7.31 13.51
N SER A 146 -14.53 7.32 14.38
CA SER A 146 -13.81 6.11 14.79
C SER A 146 -14.75 5.01 15.29
N GLN A 147 -15.73 5.35 16.15
CA GLN A 147 -16.72 4.39 16.65
C GLN A 147 -17.57 3.79 15.52
N LYS A 148 -17.99 4.63 14.57
CA LYS A 148 -18.79 4.16 13.43
C LYS A 148 -17.97 3.29 12.48
N ALA A 149 -16.71 3.63 12.25
CA ALA A 149 -15.80 2.84 11.43
C ALA A 149 -15.59 1.44 12.02
N ILE A 150 -15.29 1.37 13.34
CA ILE A 150 -15.11 0.10 14.06
C ILE A 150 -16.40 -0.75 14.02
N ALA A 151 -17.55 -0.15 14.32
CA ALA A 151 -18.84 -0.86 14.27
C ALA A 151 -19.12 -1.40 12.86
N THR A 152 -18.85 -0.63 11.82
CA THR A 152 -19.06 -1.01 10.43
C THR A 152 -18.12 -2.13 9.99
N LEU A 153 -16.88 -2.12 10.49
CA LEU A 153 -15.88 -3.17 10.25
C LEU A 153 -16.33 -4.49 10.90
N ILE A 154 -16.79 -4.45 12.16
CA ILE A 154 -17.28 -5.64 12.88
C ILE A 154 -18.56 -6.21 12.23
N GLU A 155 -19.45 -5.34 11.76
CA GLU A 155 -20.68 -5.77 11.09
C GLU A 155 -20.48 -6.26 9.66
N ASP A 156 -19.27 -6.14 9.11
CA ASP A 156 -18.89 -6.55 7.75
C ASP A 156 -19.78 -6.00 6.62
N LYS A 157 -20.36 -4.82 6.83
CA LYS A 157 -21.36 -4.28 5.90
C LYS A 157 -20.82 -3.34 4.82
N ILE A 158 -19.73 -2.65 5.08
CA ILE A 158 -19.21 -1.60 4.19
C ILE A 158 -17.69 -1.68 4.04
N ILE A 159 -16.99 -2.03 5.12
CA ILE A 159 -15.56 -2.25 5.17
C ILE A 159 -15.38 -3.75 5.13
N GLN A 160 -15.20 -4.30 3.94
CA GLN A 160 -14.97 -5.74 3.80
C GLN A 160 -13.60 -6.13 4.36
N ASN A 161 -13.53 -7.22 4.98
CA ASN A 161 -12.54 -8.06 5.67
C ASN A 161 -11.04 -7.89 5.46
N TYR A 162 -10.57 -6.82 4.86
CA TYR A 162 -9.16 -6.62 4.59
C TYR A 162 -8.58 -5.49 5.45
N ILE A 163 -8.33 -5.81 6.74
CA ILE A 163 -7.73 -4.86 7.68
C ILE A 163 -6.35 -4.41 7.21
N TRP A 164 -5.60 -5.28 6.53
CA TRP A 164 -4.27 -4.96 6.01
C TRP A 164 -4.25 -4.04 4.79
N GLU A 165 -5.34 -3.93 4.04
CA GLU A 165 -5.47 -2.97 2.94
C GLU A 165 -5.87 -1.58 3.43
N LYS A 166 -6.06 -1.41 4.74
CA LYS A 166 -6.83 -0.31 5.31
C LYS A 166 -6.16 0.40 6.49
N LEU A 167 -4.91 0.06 6.77
CA LEU A 167 -4.15 0.73 7.85
C LEU A 167 -3.18 1.74 7.26
#